data_1c85837e4214084eb34562593181f2b5
#
_entry.id   1c85837e4214084eb34562593181f2b5
#
_cell.length_a   1.000
_cell.length_b   1.000
_cell.length_c   1.000
_cell.angle_alpha   90.00
_cell.angle_beta   90.00
_cell.angle_gamma   90.00
#
_symmetry.space_group_name_H-M   'P 1'
#
loop_
_entity.id
_entity.type
_entity.pdbx_description
1 polymer ?
#
loop_
_entity_poly.entity_id
_entity_poly.type
_entity_poly.pdbx_seq_one_letter_code
_entity_poly.pdbx_strand_id
1 'polypeptide(L)'
;MAVETKNITKVLVANRGEIAVRIIRAARDAGIASVAVYAEPDADAPFVTLADEAFALGGQNSAESYLDFTKLLDAASKSGADAIHPGYGFLSENADFAQAVIDAGLIWIGPSPKSISELGDKVTARHIAERADAPMAPGTKDPVASAEEVEAFADEHGLPVAIKAAFGGGGRGMKVAHTREEIAELYESATREAVTAFGRGECFVERYLDKARHVEAQVLADQHGNVVVMGTRDCSLQRRFQKLVEEAPAPFLTNEQRASIHESAKRICREAGYYGAGTVEYLVGSDGLISFLEVNTRLQVEHPVTEETTGFDLVREQFRIAEGRELSVSEDPTPHGHAIEFRINGEDAAAGFMPAPGTIVSYSEPSGPGVRMDSGVREGSVIGGQFDSMLAKLIVWGPDRATAVERARRALAEYRIDGLPTVIPFHQAIVTDPAFTAEDGNFTVYTKWIEEEWVNELPEYTDTADVPEDDEQDASQKFVVEVGGRRIEVALPGNLLLGGSNKRKKSKKRRGKGAAANVSGDAVTAPMQGS
;
A
#
# COMPACT_ATOMS: atom_id res chain seq x y z
N MET A 1 -22.96 -11.56 -27.16
CA MET A 1 -23.97 -12.30 -26.35
C MET A 1 -24.42 -11.34 -25.25
N ALA A 2 -25.68 -11.41 -24.81
CA ALA A 2 -26.10 -10.59 -23.66
C ALA A 2 -25.32 -11.03 -22.42
N VAL A 3 -24.89 -10.07 -21.59
CA VAL A 3 -24.23 -10.36 -20.32
C VAL A 3 -25.27 -10.97 -19.37
N GLU A 4 -24.94 -12.11 -18.79
CA GLU A 4 -25.82 -12.77 -17.82
C GLU A 4 -25.67 -12.09 -16.46
N THR A 5 -26.77 -11.63 -15.89
CA THR A 5 -26.75 -11.06 -14.54
C THR A 5 -26.81 -12.18 -13.51
N LYS A 6 -25.85 -12.21 -12.60
CA LYS A 6 -25.77 -13.11 -11.45
C LYS A 6 -26.01 -12.32 -10.16
N ASN A 7 -26.22 -13.01 -9.07
CA ASN A 7 -26.38 -12.37 -7.77
C ASN A 7 -25.38 -12.99 -6.79
N ILE A 8 -24.56 -12.16 -6.16
CA ILE A 8 -23.61 -12.59 -5.13
C ILE A 8 -24.35 -12.56 -3.79
N THR A 9 -24.39 -13.70 -3.12
CA THR A 9 -25.00 -13.81 -1.79
C THR A 9 -24.00 -14.08 -0.69
N LYS A 10 -22.88 -14.73 -1.04
CA LYS A 10 -21.78 -15.03 -0.12
C LYS A 10 -20.43 -14.96 -0.81
N VAL A 11 -19.53 -14.13 -0.32
CA VAL A 11 -18.19 -13.93 -0.88
C VAL A 11 -17.10 -14.51 0.02
N LEU A 12 -16.21 -15.32 -0.54
CA LEU A 12 -14.95 -15.69 0.11
C LEU A 12 -13.90 -14.63 -0.20
N VAL A 13 -13.28 -14.09 0.84
CA VAL A 13 -12.20 -13.10 0.74
C VAL A 13 -10.85 -13.84 0.75
N ALA A 14 -10.27 -14.03 -0.44
CA ALA A 14 -9.00 -14.74 -0.62
C ALA A 14 -7.79 -13.83 -0.34
N ASN A 15 -7.79 -13.20 0.82
CA ASN A 15 -6.75 -12.27 1.25
C ASN A 15 -6.74 -12.12 2.78
N ARG A 16 -5.82 -11.29 3.33
CA ARG A 16 -5.61 -11.05 4.74
C ARG A 16 -5.48 -9.56 5.06
N GLY A 17 -5.28 -9.26 6.33
CA GLY A 17 -4.93 -7.93 6.79
C GLY A 17 -6.03 -6.89 6.55
N GLU A 18 -5.62 -5.66 6.30
CA GLU A 18 -6.56 -4.53 6.17
C GLU A 18 -7.48 -4.67 4.95
N ILE A 19 -6.99 -5.23 3.83
CA ILE A 19 -7.83 -5.40 2.64
C ILE A 19 -8.93 -6.44 2.86
N ALA A 20 -8.69 -7.49 3.64
CA ALA A 20 -9.72 -8.43 4.01
C ALA A 20 -10.80 -7.74 4.87
N VAL A 21 -10.41 -6.92 5.85
CA VAL A 21 -11.33 -6.10 6.63
C VAL A 21 -12.15 -5.18 5.72
N ARG A 22 -11.48 -4.50 4.75
CA ARG A 22 -12.11 -3.58 3.79
C ARG A 22 -13.17 -4.28 2.95
N ILE A 23 -12.86 -5.45 2.40
CA ILE A 23 -13.78 -6.21 1.55
C ILE A 23 -14.97 -6.75 2.39
N ILE A 24 -14.72 -7.28 3.59
CA ILE A 24 -15.77 -7.77 4.50
C ILE A 24 -16.75 -6.65 4.86
N ARG A 25 -16.24 -5.43 5.12
CA ARG A 25 -17.11 -4.27 5.38
C ARG A 25 -17.98 -3.91 4.17
N ALA A 26 -17.37 -3.87 2.96
CA ALA A 26 -18.12 -3.60 1.73
C ALA A 26 -19.18 -4.68 1.43
N ALA A 27 -18.86 -5.95 1.67
CA ALA A 27 -19.80 -7.07 1.52
C ALA A 27 -20.99 -6.90 2.48
N ARG A 28 -20.72 -6.58 3.75
CA ARG A 28 -21.77 -6.33 4.76
C ARG A 28 -22.68 -5.18 4.37
N ASP A 29 -22.10 -4.06 3.88
CA ASP A 29 -22.86 -2.88 3.42
C ASP A 29 -23.68 -3.17 2.14
N ALA A 30 -23.27 -4.17 1.37
CA ALA A 30 -24.02 -4.66 0.20
C ALA A 30 -25.03 -5.77 0.55
N GLY A 31 -25.11 -6.21 1.81
CA GLY A 31 -25.99 -7.31 2.23
C GLY A 31 -25.48 -8.70 1.79
N ILE A 32 -24.19 -8.82 1.50
CA ILE A 32 -23.51 -10.05 1.08
C ILE A 32 -22.82 -10.66 2.31
N ALA A 33 -23.05 -11.96 2.55
CA ALA A 33 -22.36 -12.70 3.60
C ALA A 33 -20.87 -12.87 3.26
N SER A 34 -20.01 -12.87 4.25
CA SER A 34 -18.57 -12.89 4.10
C SER A 34 -17.92 -14.13 4.71
N VAL A 35 -16.94 -14.70 4.00
CA VAL A 35 -16.11 -15.81 4.47
C VAL A 35 -14.67 -15.38 4.47
N ALA A 36 -14.03 -15.38 5.64
CA ALA A 36 -12.59 -15.19 5.76
C ALA A 36 -11.85 -16.53 5.64
N VAL A 37 -10.64 -16.48 5.14
CA VAL A 37 -9.68 -17.59 5.19
C VAL A 37 -8.41 -17.12 5.88
N TYR A 38 -7.75 -17.99 6.66
CA TYR A 38 -6.59 -17.55 7.43
C TYR A 38 -5.51 -18.63 7.56
N ALA A 39 -4.24 -18.18 7.55
CA ALA A 39 -3.08 -18.96 7.95
C ALA A 39 -2.96 -19.00 9.48
N GLU A 40 -2.21 -19.94 10.03
CA GLU A 40 -2.04 -20.09 11.50
C GLU A 40 -1.63 -18.78 12.21
N PRO A 41 -0.68 -17.96 11.69
CA PRO A 41 -0.31 -16.70 12.35
C PRO A 41 -1.42 -15.65 12.37
N ASP A 42 -2.43 -15.77 11.50
CA ASP A 42 -3.55 -14.83 11.38
C ASP A 42 -4.81 -15.29 12.14
N ALA A 43 -4.76 -16.40 12.89
CA ALA A 43 -5.95 -16.99 13.53
C ALA A 43 -6.73 -15.99 14.42
N ASP A 44 -6.02 -15.07 15.08
CA ASP A 44 -6.61 -14.03 15.96
C ASP A 44 -6.72 -12.66 15.29
N ALA A 45 -6.46 -12.57 13.96
CA ALA A 45 -6.50 -11.30 13.25
C ALA A 45 -7.93 -10.70 13.18
N PRO A 46 -8.06 -9.37 13.12
CA PRO A 46 -9.37 -8.70 13.12
C PRO A 46 -10.33 -9.18 12.03
N PHE A 47 -9.83 -9.43 10.81
CA PHE A 47 -10.67 -9.87 9.69
C PHE A 47 -11.29 -11.25 9.90
N VAL A 48 -10.64 -12.16 10.65
CA VAL A 48 -11.15 -13.49 10.97
C VAL A 48 -12.38 -13.41 11.86
N THR A 49 -12.34 -12.50 12.85
CA THR A 49 -13.46 -12.30 13.77
C THR A 49 -14.58 -11.41 13.20
N LEU A 50 -14.27 -10.60 12.18
CA LEU A 50 -15.22 -9.69 11.55
C LEU A 50 -16.11 -10.39 10.54
N ALA A 51 -15.61 -11.40 9.82
CA ALA A 51 -16.38 -12.15 8.82
C ALA A 51 -17.52 -12.95 9.46
N ASP A 52 -18.52 -13.30 8.67
CA ASP A 52 -19.64 -14.13 9.12
C ASP A 52 -19.22 -15.58 9.35
N GLU A 53 -18.26 -16.08 8.56
CA GLU A 53 -17.63 -17.40 8.69
C GLU A 53 -16.13 -17.27 8.45
N ALA A 54 -15.34 -18.19 9.03
CA ALA A 54 -13.89 -18.22 8.83
C ALA A 54 -13.37 -19.66 8.71
N PHE A 55 -12.42 -19.89 7.78
CA PHE A 55 -11.84 -21.20 7.50
C PHE A 55 -10.32 -21.16 7.60
N ALA A 56 -9.76 -22.06 8.40
CA ALA A 56 -8.31 -22.23 8.49
C ALA A 56 -7.75 -22.86 7.22
N LEU A 57 -6.74 -22.23 6.62
CA LEU A 57 -5.96 -22.80 5.51
C LEU A 57 -4.81 -23.68 6.04
N GLY A 58 -4.45 -23.52 7.32
CA GLY A 58 -3.21 -24.05 7.88
C GLY A 58 -1.97 -23.37 7.29
N GLY A 59 -0.77 -23.82 7.73
CA GLY A 59 0.49 -23.28 7.24
C GLY A 59 0.93 -21.99 7.97
N GLN A 60 2.23 -21.69 7.85
CA GLN A 60 2.87 -20.60 8.58
C GLN A 60 3.24 -19.41 7.68
N ASN A 61 3.15 -19.57 6.37
CA ASN A 61 3.54 -18.55 5.38
C ASN A 61 2.57 -18.53 4.19
N SER A 62 2.76 -17.58 3.28
CA SER A 62 1.89 -17.37 2.12
C SER A 62 1.85 -18.57 1.18
N ALA A 63 2.99 -19.23 0.95
CA ALA A 63 3.06 -20.38 0.02
C ALA A 63 2.27 -21.59 0.52
N GLU A 64 2.21 -21.77 1.83
CA GLU A 64 1.48 -22.85 2.49
C GLU A 64 -0.01 -22.56 2.67
N SER A 65 -0.46 -21.32 2.45
CA SER A 65 -1.81 -20.85 2.77
C SER A 65 -2.43 -20.05 1.63
N TYR A 66 -2.28 -18.73 1.62
CA TYR A 66 -2.97 -17.79 0.70
C TYR A 66 -2.60 -17.96 -0.78
N LEU A 67 -1.46 -18.58 -1.11
CA LEU A 67 -1.04 -18.90 -2.48
C LEU A 67 -1.45 -20.31 -2.93
N ASP A 68 -2.01 -21.13 -2.05
CA ASP A 68 -2.55 -22.44 -2.37
C ASP A 68 -4.03 -22.33 -2.76
N PHE A 69 -4.31 -22.11 -4.03
CA PHE A 69 -5.68 -21.96 -4.51
C PHE A 69 -6.53 -23.23 -4.39
N THR A 70 -5.94 -24.42 -4.21
CA THR A 70 -6.68 -25.64 -3.91
C THR A 70 -7.38 -25.54 -2.57
N LYS A 71 -6.68 -24.98 -1.56
CA LYS A 71 -7.24 -24.74 -0.22
C LYS A 71 -8.32 -23.66 -0.24
N LEU A 72 -8.13 -22.61 -1.07
CA LEU A 72 -9.12 -21.53 -1.21
C LEU A 72 -10.41 -22.03 -1.85
N LEU A 73 -10.33 -22.86 -2.90
CA LEU A 73 -11.48 -23.50 -3.55
C LEU A 73 -12.20 -24.50 -2.63
N ASP A 74 -11.45 -25.26 -1.83
CA ASP A 74 -12.01 -26.16 -0.82
C ASP A 74 -12.78 -25.39 0.25
N ALA A 75 -12.22 -24.27 0.74
CA ALA A 75 -12.90 -23.38 1.69
C ALA A 75 -14.17 -22.76 1.09
N ALA A 76 -14.13 -22.34 -0.19
CA ALA A 76 -15.31 -21.82 -0.90
C ALA A 76 -16.41 -22.89 -1.03
N SER A 77 -16.04 -24.10 -1.39
CA SER A 77 -16.97 -25.23 -1.47
C SER A 77 -17.61 -25.56 -0.13
N LYS A 78 -16.81 -25.60 0.95
CA LYS A 78 -17.28 -25.93 2.30
C LYS A 78 -18.18 -24.87 2.89
N SER A 79 -17.90 -23.59 2.63
CA SER A 79 -18.69 -22.46 3.10
C SER A 79 -19.96 -22.23 2.29
N GLY A 80 -20.03 -22.78 1.07
CA GLY A 80 -21.08 -22.47 0.11
C GLY A 80 -21.01 -21.03 -0.40
N ALA A 81 -19.80 -20.43 -0.46
CA ALA A 81 -19.59 -19.16 -1.12
C ALA A 81 -19.86 -19.28 -2.61
N ASP A 82 -20.50 -18.26 -3.18
CA ASP A 82 -20.82 -18.20 -4.62
C ASP A 82 -19.87 -17.28 -5.40
N ALA A 83 -19.01 -16.54 -4.68
CA ALA A 83 -18.03 -15.65 -5.26
C ALA A 83 -16.69 -15.65 -4.49
N ILE A 84 -15.61 -15.30 -5.19
CA ILE A 84 -14.29 -15.10 -4.58
C ILE A 84 -13.78 -13.70 -4.94
N HIS A 85 -13.38 -12.93 -3.91
CA HIS A 85 -12.70 -11.66 -4.05
C HIS A 85 -11.22 -11.81 -3.68
N PRO A 86 -10.28 -11.57 -4.61
CA PRO A 86 -8.85 -11.79 -4.36
C PRO A 86 -8.16 -10.63 -3.61
N GLY A 87 -8.81 -9.45 -3.49
CA GLY A 87 -8.18 -8.23 -2.99
C GLY A 87 -7.07 -7.74 -3.91
N TYR A 88 -5.89 -7.48 -3.34
CA TYR A 88 -4.66 -7.16 -4.05
C TYR A 88 -3.49 -8.02 -3.55
N GLY A 89 -2.39 -8.11 -4.32
CA GLY A 89 -1.29 -9.04 -4.03
C GLY A 89 -1.75 -10.50 -4.13
N PHE A 90 -0.98 -11.41 -3.57
CA PHE A 90 -1.22 -12.85 -3.61
C PHE A 90 -1.66 -13.35 -5.01
N LEU A 91 -2.88 -13.84 -5.13
CA LEU A 91 -3.44 -14.42 -6.36
C LEU A 91 -4.31 -13.45 -7.18
N SER A 92 -4.36 -12.17 -6.82
CA SER A 92 -5.24 -11.20 -7.50
C SER A 92 -4.91 -10.98 -8.99
N GLU A 93 -3.67 -11.18 -9.38
CA GLU A 93 -3.17 -11.09 -10.77
C GLU A 93 -2.73 -12.47 -11.32
N ASN A 94 -3.28 -13.55 -10.77
CA ASN A 94 -3.01 -14.90 -11.23
C ASN A 94 -4.14 -15.40 -12.14
N ALA A 95 -3.85 -15.50 -13.45
CA ALA A 95 -4.83 -15.92 -14.45
C ALA A 95 -5.31 -17.37 -14.25
N ASP A 96 -4.43 -18.27 -13.81
CA ASP A 96 -4.78 -19.67 -13.57
C ASP A 96 -5.73 -19.81 -12.38
N PHE A 97 -5.53 -19.02 -11.32
CA PHE A 97 -6.46 -18.98 -10.19
C PHE A 97 -7.83 -18.42 -10.60
N ALA A 98 -7.83 -17.30 -11.34
CA ALA A 98 -9.07 -16.72 -11.85
C ALA A 98 -9.85 -17.75 -12.72
N GLN A 99 -9.15 -18.48 -13.58
CA GLN A 99 -9.75 -19.54 -14.40
C GLN A 99 -10.27 -20.68 -13.53
N ALA A 100 -9.51 -21.14 -12.53
CA ALA A 100 -9.92 -22.22 -11.63
C ALA A 100 -11.18 -21.87 -10.82
N VAL A 101 -11.34 -20.60 -10.41
CA VAL A 101 -12.56 -20.11 -9.76
C VAL A 101 -13.76 -20.18 -10.69
N ILE A 102 -13.59 -19.75 -11.95
CA ILE A 102 -14.65 -19.79 -12.98
C ILE A 102 -15.03 -21.25 -13.31
N ASP A 103 -14.03 -22.13 -13.47
CA ASP A 103 -14.24 -23.56 -13.77
C ASP A 103 -14.93 -24.31 -12.62
N ALA A 104 -14.75 -23.83 -11.38
CA ALA A 104 -15.50 -24.31 -10.21
C ALA A 104 -16.95 -23.82 -10.16
N GLY A 105 -17.39 -23.01 -11.12
CA GLY A 105 -18.74 -22.43 -11.18
C GLY A 105 -18.97 -21.25 -10.24
N LEU A 106 -17.89 -20.69 -9.69
CA LEU A 106 -17.94 -19.53 -8.80
C LEU A 106 -17.80 -18.23 -9.60
N ILE A 107 -18.29 -17.13 -9.01
CA ILE A 107 -18.12 -15.78 -9.56
C ILE A 107 -16.72 -15.29 -9.18
N TRP A 108 -15.88 -15.01 -10.16
CA TRP A 108 -14.61 -14.34 -9.99
C TRP A 108 -14.82 -12.83 -9.92
N ILE A 109 -14.42 -12.19 -8.83
CA ILE A 109 -14.50 -10.73 -8.66
C ILE A 109 -13.16 -10.12 -9.09
N GLY A 110 -13.04 -9.86 -10.38
CA GLY A 110 -11.84 -9.37 -11.01
C GLY A 110 -11.96 -9.41 -12.54
N PRO A 111 -10.90 -9.00 -13.27
CA PRO A 111 -10.90 -9.04 -14.73
C PRO A 111 -10.81 -10.48 -15.27
N SER A 112 -10.99 -10.63 -16.59
CA SER A 112 -10.88 -11.94 -17.21
C SER A 112 -9.48 -12.53 -17.08
N PRO A 113 -9.33 -13.87 -17.01
CA PRO A 113 -8.01 -14.52 -17.04
C PRO A 113 -7.17 -14.09 -18.24
N LYS A 114 -7.81 -13.84 -19.38
CA LYS A 114 -7.17 -13.32 -20.58
C LYS A 114 -6.57 -11.93 -20.35
N SER A 115 -7.35 -10.99 -19.80
CA SER A 115 -6.89 -9.63 -19.52
C SER A 115 -5.76 -9.62 -18.49
N ILE A 116 -5.83 -10.48 -17.47
CA ILE A 116 -4.75 -10.66 -16.49
C ILE A 116 -3.46 -11.09 -17.20
N SER A 117 -3.52 -12.11 -18.06
CA SER A 117 -2.35 -12.61 -18.78
C SER A 117 -1.77 -11.59 -19.76
N GLU A 118 -2.64 -10.92 -20.56
CA GLU A 118 -2.19 -10.01 -21.60
C GLU A 118 -1.62 -8.70 -21.05
N LEU A 119 -2.24 -8.15 -20.00
CA LEU A 119 -1.77 -6.91 -19.37
C LEU A 119 -0.70 -7.13 -18.32
N GLY A 120 -0.59 -8.32 -17.75
CA GLY A 120 0.49 -8.72 -16.86
C GLY A 120 1.81 -9.03 -17.59
N ASP A 121 1.77 -9.38 -18.87
CA ASP A 121 2.95 -9.52 -19.70
C ASP A 121 3.40 -8.16 -20.25
N LYS A 122 4.59 -7.70 -19.84
CA LYS A 122 5.08 -6.35 -20.16
C LYS A 122 5.16 -6.03 -21.65
N VAL A 123 5.50 -7.03 -22.46
CA VAL A 123 5.63 -6.86 -23.93
C VAL A 123 4.25 -6.74 -24.55
N THR A 124 3.34 -7.61 -24.18
CA THR A 124 1.95 -7.61 -24.66
C THR A 124 1.22 -6.34 -24.22
N ALA A 125 1.36 -5.93 -22.95
CA ALA A 125 0.77 -4.69 -22.43
C ALA A 125 1.28 -3.45 -23.20
N ARG A 126 2.59 -3.40 -23.50
CA ARG A 126 3.16 -2.33 -24.32
C ARG A 126 2.58 -2.30 -25.73
N HIS A 127 2.43 -3.44 -26.40
CA HIS A 127 1.79 -3.51 -27.71
C HIS A 127 0.32 -3.10 -27.68
N ILE A 128 -0.41 -3.43 -26.61
CA ILE A 128 -1.78 -2.96 -26.40
C ILE A 128 -1.80 -1.44 -26.26
N ALA A 129 -0.89 -0.87 -25.45
CA ALA A 129 -0.78 0.58 -25.26
C ALA A 129 -0.40 1.30 -26.56
N GLU A 130 0.50 0.73 -27.38
CA GLU A 130 0.84 1.26 -28.72
C GLU A 130 -0.36 1.29 -29.65
N ARG A 131 -1.15 0.19 -29.73
CA ARG A 131 -2.37 0.15 -30.54
C ARG A 131 -3.45 1.10 -30.04
N ALA A 132 -3.47 1.35 -28.73
CA ALA A 132 -4.37 2.31 -28.09
C ALA A 132 -3.88 3.78 -28.22
N ASP A 133 -2.78 4.03 -28.92
CA ASP A 133 -2.16 5.36 -29.04
C ASP A 133 -1.95 6.02 -27.68
N ALA A 134 -1.41 5.24 -26.72
CA ALA A 134 -1.06 5.75 -25.41
C ALA A 134 0.23 6.59 -25.49
N PRO A 135 0.37 7.63 -24.64
CA PRO A 135 1.61 8.36 -24.55
C PRO A 135 2.74 7.44 -24.08
N MET A 136 3.85 7.44 -24.78
CA MET A 136 5.02 6.62 -24.47
C MET A 136 6.29 7.44 -24.67
N ALA A 137 7.28 7.22 -23.83
CA ALA A 137 8.59 7.78 -24.08
C ALA A 137 9.12 7.28 -25.43
N PRO A 138 9.67 8.17 -26.28
CA PRO A 138 10.32 7.76 -27.52
C PRO A 138 11.37 6.68 -27.25
N GLY A 139 11.42 5.67 -28.11
CA GLY A 139 12.38 4.57 -28.00
C GLY A 139 12.62 3.91 -29.35
N THR A 140 13.78 3.28 -29.51
CA THR A 140 14.12 2.55 -30.72
C THR A 140 13.31 1.24 -30.79
N LYS A 141 12.85 0.88 -32.00
CA LYS A 141 12.13 -0.39 -32.23
C LYS A 141 13.09 -1.58 -32.38
N ASP A 142 14.27 -1.28 -32.92
CA ASP A 142 15.34 -2.24 -33.13
C ASP A 142 16.54 -1.92 -32.24
N PRO A 143 17.39 -2.92 -31.91
CA PRO A 143 18.62 -2.65 -31.19
C PRO A 143 19.52 -1.69 -31.97
N VAL A 144 20.14 -0.74 -31.26
CA VAL A 144 21.11 0.18 -31.85
C VAL A 144 22.44 -0.53 -32.08
N ALA A 145 23.09 -0.24 -33.21
CA ALA A 145 24.32 -0.89 -33.63
C ALA A 145 25.58 -0.14 -33.16
N SER A 146 25.46 1.13 -32.79
CA SER A 146 26.62 1.95 -32.42
C SER A 146 26.28 3.11 -31.49
N ALA A 147 27.30 3.74 -30.89
CA ALA A 147 27.12 4.94 -30.07
C ALA A 147 26.59 6.13 -30.89
N GLU A 148 26.98 6.24 -32.16
CA GLU A 148 26.49 7.30 -33.07
C GLU A 148 25.00 7.22 -33.31
N GLU A 149 24.41 6.01 -33.34
CA GLU A 149 22.93 5.84 -33.42
C GLU A 149 22.26 6.30 -32.11
N VAL A 150 22.89 6.08 -30.96
CA VAL A 150 22.42 6.60 -29.67
C VAL A 150 22.48 8.13 -29.64
N GLU A 151 23.57 8.72 -30.15
CA GLU A 151 23.72 10.16 -30.26
C GLU A 151 22.69 10.77 -31.20
N ALA A 152 22.43 10.15 -32.34
CA ALA A 152 21.43 10.60 -33.30
C ALA A 152 20.01 10.55 -32.65
N PHE A 153 19.72 9.50 -31.89
CA PHE A 153 18.48 9.39 -31.12
C PHE A 153 18.36 10.52 -30.07
N ALA A 154 19.44 10.81 -29.36
CA ALA A 154 19.47 11.88 -28.37
C ALA A 154 19.32 13.27 -29.00
N ASP A 155 19.89 13.49 -30.20
CA ASP A 155 19.74 14.73 -30.96
C ASP A 155 18.26 14.95 -31.41
N GLU A 156 17.54 13.87 -31.74
CA GLU A 156 16.14 13.94 -32.19
C GLU A 156 15.15 14.06 -31.02
N HIS A 157 15.38 13.29 -29.94
CA HIS A 157 14.41 13.13 -28.85
C HIS A 157 14.82 13.84 -27.55
N GLY A 158 16.03 14.40 -27.49
CA GLY A 158 16.56 15.07 -26.30
C GLY A 158 17.22 14.12 -25.29
N LEU A 159 17.92 14.71 -24.33
CA LEU A 159 18.58 14.05 -23.19
C LEU A 159 17.72 14.23 -21.92
N PRO A 160 17.92 13.37 -20.91
CA PRO A 160 18.76 12.17 -20.88
C PRO A 160 18.16 11.00 -21.65
N VAL A 161 19.03 10.03 -22.02
CA VAL A 161 18.60 8.79 -22.69
C VAL A 161 19.04 7.57 -21.89
N ALA A 162 18.20 6.53 -21.86
CA ALA A 162 18.52 5.24 -21.25
C ALA A 162 18.96 4.25 -22.33
N ILE A 163 20.11 3.63 -22.13
CA ILE A 163 20.63 2.54 -22.94
C ILE A 163 20.36 1.24 -22.18
N LYS A 164 19.54 0.37 -22.73
CA LYS A 164 19.02 -0.85 -22.07
C LYS A 164 19.43 -2.10 -22.81
N ALA A 165 20.05 -3.07 -22.11
CA ALA A 165 20.30 -4.39 -22.67
C ALA A 165 18.98 -5.08 -23.04
N ALA A 166 18.91 -5.68 -24.23
CA ALA A 166 17.71 -6.33 -24.76
C ALA A 166 17.15 -7.44 -23.86
N PHE A 167 18.03 -8.11 -23.11
CA PHE A 167 17.70 -9.24 -22.24
C PHE A 167 17.82 -8.88 -20.74
N GLY A 168 18.01 -7.58 -20.41
CA GLY A 168 18.10 -7.05 -19.05
C GLY A 168 16.71 -6.89 -18.42
N GLY A 169 16.65 -7.06 -17.10
CA GLY A 169 15.43 -6.84 -16.29
C GLY A 169 15.77 -6.28 -14.92
N GLY A 170 14.80 -5.57 -14.30
CA GLY A 170 14.97 -5.03 -12.94
C GLY A 170 16.07 -3.98 -12.78
N GLY A 171 16.33 -3.18 -13.82
CA GLY A 171 17.38 -2.14 -13.82
C GLY A 171 18.80 -2.65 -14.06
N ARG A 172 19.03 -3.96 -14.18
CA ARG A 172 20.32 -4.50 -14.57
C ARG A 172 20.52 -4.36 -16.09
N GLY A 173 21.70 -3.85 -16.49
CA GLY A 173 22.04 -3.61 -17.89
C GLY A 173 21.39 -2.34 -18.44
N MET A 174 21.04 -1.37 -17.59
CA MET A 174 20.59 -0.03 -17.98
C MET A 174 21.64 1.00 -17.57
N LYS A 175 22.00 1.89 -18.51
CA LYS A 175 22.84 3.07 -18.30
C LYS A 175 22.07 4.31 -18.73
N VAL A 176 22.21 5.41 -18.01
CA VAL A 176 21.56 6.67 -18.33
C VAL A 176 22.64 7.69 -18.69
N ALA A 177 22.58 8.23 -19.91
CA ALA A 177 23.43 9.33 -20.36
C ALA A 177 22.68 10.65 -20.20
N HIS A 178 23.21 11.53 -19.38
CA HIS A 178 22.68 12.87 -19.15
C HIS A 178 23.27 13.90 -20.11
N THR A 179 24.49 13.64 -20.62
CA THR A 179 25.18 14.48 -21.59
C THR A 179 25.53 13.67 -22.83
N ARG A 180 25.77 14.37 -23.95
CA ARG A 180 26.19 13.74 -25.21
C ARG A 180 27.53 13.01 -25.06
N GLU A 181 28.43 13.61 -24.31
CA GLU A 181 29.81 13.14 -24.10
C GLU A 181 29.84 11.79 -23.37
N GLU A 182 28.84 11.50 -22.54
CA GLU A 182 28.73 10.24 -21.80
C GLU A 182 28.28 9.07 -22.67
N ILE A 183 27.58 9.33 -23.80
CA ILE A 183 26.89 8.31 -24.58
C ILE A 183 27.84 7.19 -25.03
N ALA A 184 29.00 7.54 -25.61
CA ALA A 184 29.90 6.54 -26.17
C ALA A 184 30.43 5.57 -25.09
N GLU A 185 30.87 6.10 -23.95
CA GLU A 185 31.36 5.28 -22.83
C GLU A 185 30.28 4.40 -22.24
N LEU A 186 29.07 4.98 -22.01
CA LEU A 186 27.95 4.27 -21.41
C LEU A 186 27.35 3.20 -22.35
N TYR A 187 27.35 3.44 -23.67
CA TYR A 187 26.95 2.44 -24.65
C TYR A 187 27.91 1.23 -24.66
N GLU A 188 29.20 1.47 -24.69
CA GLU A 188 30.21 0.40 -24.58
C GLU A 188 30.09 -0.36 -23.27
N SER A 189 29.86 0.35 -22.16
CA SER A 189 29.68 -0.26 -20.84
C SER A 189 28.45 -1.14 -20.80
N ALA A 190 27.29 -0.65 -21.30
CA ALA A 190 26.05 -1.41 -21.37
C ALA A 190 26.18 -2.66 -22.24
N THR A 191 26.83 -2.54 -23.41
CA THR A 191 27.07 -3.66 -24.32
C THR A 191 27.95 -4.72 -23.66
N ARG A 192 29.08 -4.34 -23.01
CA ARG A 192 29.95 -5.27 -22.29
C ARG A 192 29.25 -6.00 -21.16
N GLU A 193 28.46 -5.25 -20.37
CA GLU A 193 27.66 -5.86 -19.29
C GLU A 193 26.60 -6.84 -19.85
N ALA A 194 25.94 -6.48 -20.95
CA ALA A 194 24.96 -7.33 -21.61
C ALA A 194 25.59 -8.64 -22.11
N VAL A 195 26.76 -8.57 -22.77
CA VAL A 195 27.50 -9.76 -23.21
C VAL A 195 27.90 -10.63 -22.03
N THR A 196 28.38 -10.01 -20.94
CA THR A 196 28.84 -10.76 -19.76
C THR A 196 27.67 -11.46 -19.04
N ALA A 197 26.53 -10.77 -18.91
CA ALA A 197 25.39 -11.27 -18.15
C ALA A 197 24.48 -12.22 -18.97
N PHE A 198 24.34 -11.96 -20.29
CA PHE A 198 23.32 -12.59 -21.13
C PHE A 198 23.91 -13.27 -22.39
N GLY A 199 25.22 -13.16 -22.63
CA GLY A 199 25.90 -13.70 -23.81
C GLY A 199 25.62 -12.95 -25.11
N ARG A 200 24.89 -11.85 -25.08
CA ARG A 200 24.47 -11.02 -26.23
C ARG A 200 24.52 -9.55 -25.84
N GLY A 201 24.98 -8.69 -26.77
CA GLY A 201 25.26 -7.29 -26.50
C GLY A 201 24.24 -6.29 -27.07
N GLU A 202 23.10 -6.77 -27.59
CA GLU A 202 22.07 -5.90 -28.16
C GLU A 202 21.49 -4.95 -27.12
N CYS A 203 21.49 -3.65 -27.44
CA CYS A 203 20.93 -2.61 -26.61
C CYS A 203 19.86 -1.81 -27.37
N PHE A 204 18.81 -1.42 -26.66
CA PHE A 204 17.79 -0.45 -27.09
C PHE A 204 18.05 0.89 -26.42
N VAL A 205 17.56 1.95 -27.03
CA VAL A 205 17.62 3.30 -26.48
C VAL A 205 16.23 3.84 -26.32
N GLU A 206 15.98 4.53 -25.21
CA GLU A 206 14.75 5.28 -25.00
C GLU A 206 15.02 6.61 -24.30
N ARG A 207 14.11 7.57 -24.49
CA ARG A 207 14.13 8.82 -23.72
C ARG A 207 13.98 8.47 -22.22
N TYR A 208 14.90 8.90 -21.40
CA TYR A 208 14.84 8.72 -19.96
C TYR A 208 14.06 9.88 -19.33
N LEU A 209 13.09 9.56 -18.47
CA LEU A 209 12.33 10.56 -17.73
C LEU A 209 13.06 10.85 -16.42
N ASP A 210 13.75 11.99 -16.39
CA ASP A 210 14.44 12.41 -15.17
C ASP A 210 13.45 12.92 -14.12
N LYS A 211 13.76 12.65 -12.85
CA LYS A 211 12.91 13.03 -11.71
C LYS A 211 11.40 12.78 -11.97
N ALA A 212 11.12 11.60 -12.52
CA ALA A 212 9.76 11.26 -12.95
C ALA A 212 8.83 11.07 -11.75
N ARG A 213 7.65 11.65 -11.86
CA ARG A 213 6.53 11.38 -10.98
C ARG A 213 5.82 10.10 -11.42
N HIS A 214 5.30 9.35 -10.45
CA HIS A 214 4.46 8.20 -10.68
C HIS A 214 3.00 8.64 -10.57
N VAL A 215 2.33 8.75 -11.71
CA VAL A 215 0.92 9.14 -11.79
C VAL A 215 0.12 7.99 -12.36
N GLU A 216 -1.06 7.75 -11.82
CA GLU A 216 -1.90 6.64 -12.24
C GLU A 216 -3.36 7.04 -12.40
N ALA A 217 -4.07 6.32 -13.29
CA ALA A 217 -5.50 6.48 -13.53
C ALA A 217 -6.27 5.30 -12.97
N GLN A 218 -7.20 5.55 -12.04
CA GLN A 218 -8.13 4.54 -11.55
C GLN A 218 -9.22 4.28 -12.58
N VAL A 219 -9.28 3.08 -13.10
CA VAL A 219 -10.28 2.66 -14.07
C VAL A 219 -11.34 1.77 -13.42
N LEU A 220 -12.58 1.98 -13.82
CA LEU A 220 -13.66 1.00 -13.69
C LEU A 220 -14.19 0.68 -15.10
N ALA A 221 -14.35 -0.60 -15.38
CA ALA A 221 -14.92 -1.07 -16.62
C ALA A 221 -15.90 -2.21 -16.37
N ASP A 222 -17.02 -2.24 -17.09
CA ASP A 222 -18.01 -3.31 -16.97
C ASP A 222 -17.95 -4.27 -18.17
N GLN A 223 -18.74 -5.34 -18.08
CA GLN A 223 -18.83 -6.36 -19.13
C GLN A 223 -19.68 -5.89 -20.33
N HIS A 224 -20.26 -4.69 -20.28
CA HIS A 224 -21.08 -4.07 -21.34
C HIS A 224 -20.24 -3.14 -22.24
N GLY A 225 -18.96 -2.91 -21.90
CA GLY A 225 -18.03 -2.08 -22.64
C GLY A 225 -17.96 -0.62 -22.18
N ASN A 226 -18.63 -0.30 -21.06
CA ASN A 226 -18.46 1.01 -20.43
C ASN A 226 -17.12 1.06 -19.69
N VAL A 227 -16.37 2.14 -19.89
CA VAL A 227 -15.07 2.38 -19.24
C VAL A 227 -15.03 3.82 -18.77
N VAL A 228 -14.82 4.02 -17.48
CA VAL A 228 -14.68 5.33 -16.83
C VAL A 228 -13.36 5.43 -16.06
N VAL A 229 -12.81 6.62 -15.97
CA VAL A 229 -11.67 6.94 -15.12
C VAL A 229 -12.17 7.68 -13.89
N MET A 230 -12.01 7.06 -12.73
CA MET A 230 -12.46 7.59 -11.44
C MET A 230 -11.56 8.71 -10.90
N GLY A 231 -10.54 9.10 -11.64
CA GLY A 231 -9.57 10.13 -11.31
C GLY A 231 -8.14 9.63 -11.35
N THR A 232 -7.23 10.55 -11.04
CA THR A 232 -5.78 10.27 -11.00
C THR A 232 -5.27 10.23 -9.58
N ARG A 233 -4.19 9.47 -9.36
CA ARG A 233 -3.41 9.49 -8.12
C ARG A 233 -1.95 9.82 -8.42
N ASP A 234 -1.29 10.46 -7.48
CA ASP A 234 0.17 10.57 -7.45
C ASP A 234 0.71 9.61 -6.40
N CYS A 235 1.65 8.77 -6.81
CA CYS A 235 2.30 7.76 -5.99
C CYS A 235 3.83 7.93 -6.02
N SER A 236 4.30 9.16 -6.20
CA SER A 236 5.73 9.44 -6.37
C SER A 236 6.53 9.25 -5.08
N LEU A 237 5.89 9.42 -3.91
CA LEU A 237 6.58 9.22 -2.64
C LEU A 237 6.68 7.73 -2.32
N GLN A 238 7.75 7.14 -2.80
CA GLN A 238 8.03 5.71 -2.70
C GLN A 238 9.49 5.48 -2.37
N ARG A 239 9.80 4.31 -1.84
CA ARG A 239 11.15 3.86 -1.57
C ARG A 239 11.38 2.49 -2.20
N ARG A 240 12.42 2.36 -3.02
CA ARG A 240 12.72 1.12 -3.75
C ARG A 240 11.50 0.54 -4.47
N PHE A 241 10.74 1.41 -5.13
CA PHE A 241 9.49 1.09 -5.84
C PHE A 241 8.31 0.65 -4.94
N GLN A 242 8.43 0.79 -3.62
CA GLN A 242 7.32 0.59 -2.69
C GLN A 242 6.73 1.96 -2.33
N LYS A 243 5.48 2.16 -2.68
CA LYS A 243 4.71 3.37 -2.39
C LYS A 243 4.53 3.51 -0.87
N LEU A 244 4.67 4.72 -0.34
CA LEU A 244 4.54 5.04 1.09
C LEU A 244 3.45 6.08 1.35
N VAL A 245 3.31 7.06 0.43
CA VAL A 245 2.28 8.09 0.49
C VAL A 245 1.69 8.26 -0.90
N GLU A 246 0.38 8.27 -0.98
CA GLU A 246 -0.39 8.45 -2.21
C GLU A 246 -1.43 9.54 -2.05
N GLU A 247 -1.68 10.32 -3.09
CA GLU A 247 -2.67 11.39 -3.04
C GLU A 247 -3.57 11.45 -4.29
N ALA A 248 -4.82 11.85 -4.11
CA ALA A 248 -5.80 12.05 -5.17
C ALA A 248 -6.55 13.38 -4.98
N PRO A 249 -6.87 14.06 -6.12
CA PRO A 249 -6.34 13.82 -7.46
C PRO A 249 -4.83 14.11 -7.52
N ALA A 250 -4.11 13.53 -8.48
CA ALA A 250 -2.69 13.84 -8.68
C ALA A 250 -2.49 15.35 -8.78
N PRO A 251 -1.72 15.98 -7.87
CA PRO A 251 -1.55 17.41 -7.83
C PRO A 251 -0.64 17.89 -8.95
N PHE A 252 -0.71 19.18 -9.29
CA PHE A 252 0.21 19.86 -10.23
C PHE A 252 0.28 19.24 -11.65
N LEU A 253 -0.77 18.53 -12.09
CA LEU A 253 -0.95 18.17 -13.48
C LEU A 253 -1.64 19.29 -14.24
N THR A 254 -1.22 19.54 -15.48
CA THR A 254 -1.99 20.40 -16.38
C THR A 254 -3.29 19.72 -16.81
N ASN A 255 -4.26 20.48 -17.31
CA ASN A 255 -5.50 19.91 -17.81
C ASN A 255 -5.26 18.99 -19.01
N GLU A 256 -4.28 19.32 -19.86
CA GLU A 256 -3.88 18.53 -21.03
C GLU A 256 -3.27 17.20 -20.60
N GLN A 257 -2.40 17.22 -19.59
CA GLN A 257 -1.80 16.00 -19.03
C GLN A 257 -2.88 15.09 -18.44
N ARG A 258 -3.79 15.64 -17.64
CA ARG A 258 -4.89 14.88 -17.05
C ARG A 258 -5.78 14.27 -18.13
N ALA A 259 -6.17 15.06 -19.14
CA ALA A 259 -6.99 14.57 -20.25
C ALA A 259 -6.27 13.45 -21.03
N SER A 260 -4.97 13.60 -21.31
CA SER A 260 -4.17 12.59 -21.99
C SER A 260 -4.13 11.27 -21.20
N ILE A 261 -3.91 11.33 -19.88
CA ILE A 261 -3.90 10.17 -18.99
C ILE A 261 -5.27 9.49 -19.00
N HIS A 262 -6.36 10.23 -18.79
CA HIS A 262 -7.72 9.68 -18.77
C HIS A 262 -8.08 8.99 -20.08
N GLU A 263 -7.89 9.67 -21.21
CA GLU A 263 -8.30 9.13 -22.52
C GLU A 263 -7.44 7.94 -22.94
N SER A 264 -6.13 7.96 -22.66
CA SER A 264 -5.28 6.81 -22.97
C SER A 264 -5.61 5.60 -22.09
N ALA A 265 -5.89 5.79 -20.80
CA ALA A 265 -6.31 4.70 -19.91
C ALA A 265 -7.60 4.02 -20.40
N LYS A 266 -8.59 4.82 -20.83
CA LYS A 266 -9.83 4.27 -21.40
C LYS A 266 -9.57 3.48 -22.69
N ARG A 267 -8.72 4.00 -23.59
CA ARG A 267 -8.40 3.32 -24.86
C ARG A 267 -7.66 2.00 -24.60
N ILE A 268 -6.69 1.98 -23.69
CA ILE A 268 -5.96 0.75 -23.30
C ILE A 268 -6.94 -0.30 -22.77
N CYS A 269 -7.84 0.06 -21.86
CA CYS A 269 -8.79 -0.87 -21.28
C CYS A 269 -9.80 -1.39 -22.32
N ARG A 270 -10.27 -0.53 -23.26
CA ARG A 270 -11.14 -0.96 -24.36
C ARG A 270 -10.43 -1.90 -25.32
N GLU A 271 -9.18 -1.62 -25.69
CA GLU A 271 -8.36 -2.44 -26.58
C GLU A 271 -8.10 -3.84 -25.97
N ALA A 272 -7.88 -3.90 -24.63
CA ALA A 272 -7.69 -5.15 -23.91
C ALA A 272 -9.01 -5.91 -23.62
N GLY A 273 -10.18 -5.32 -23.90
CA GLY A 273 -11.46 -5.87 -23.47
C GLY A 273 -11.57 -6.03 -21.96
N TYR A 274 -10.98 -5.10 -21.22
CA TYR A 274 -10.88 -5.11 -19.76
C TYR A 274 -12.23 -4.85 -19.11
N TYR A 275 -12.50 -5.56 -18.00
CA TYR A 275 -13.57 -5.26 -17.05
C TYR A 275 -13.09 -5.50 -15.63
N GLY A 276 -13.67 -4.79 -14.66
CA GLY A 276 -13.26 -4.78 -13.26
C GLY A 276 -12.70 -3.43 -12.83
N ALA A 277 -12.19 -3.37 -11.61
CA ALA A 277 -11.35 -2.26 -11.15
C ALA A 277 -9.91 -2.52 -11.58
N GLY A 278 -9.27 -1.52 -12.15
CA GLY A 278 -7.87 -1.59 -12.58
C GLY A 278 -7.22 -0.23 -12.56
N THR A 279 -5.92 -0.21 -12.71
CA THR A 279 -5.13 1.02 -12.69
C THR A 279 -4.15 1.04 -13.84
N VAL A 280 -4.13 2.13 -14.59
CA VAL A 280 -3.13 2.36 -15.62
C VAL A 280 -2.10 3.35 -15.09
N GLU A 281 -0.85 2.92 -15.02
CA GLU A 281 0.26 3.67 -14.44
C GLU A 281 1.08 4.38 -15.50
N TYR A 282 1.53 5.60 -15.18
CA TYR A 282 2.34 6.47 -16.04
C TYR A 282 3.49 7.08 -15.26
N LEU A 283 4.59 7.32 -15.96
CA LEU A 283 5.64 8.22 -15.51
C LEU A 283 5.43 9.59 -16.16
N VAL A 284 5.57 10.65 -15.37
CA VAL A 284 5.51 12.04 -15.84
C VAL A 284 6.86 12.68 -15.53
N GLY A 285 7.64 12.96 -16.58
CA GLY A 285 8.95 13.59 -16.49
C GLY A 285 8.87 15.04 -16.02
N SER A 286 9.98 15.58 -15.55
CA SER A 286 10.12 16.99 -15.17
C SER A 286 9.91 17.95 -16.34
N ASP A 287 10.11 17.47 -17.58
CA ASP A 287 9.82 18.18 -18.84
C ASP A 287 8.33 18.10 -19.27
N GLY A 288 7.50 17.40 -18.49
CA GLY A 288 6.08 17.20 -18.76
C GLY A 288 5.76 16.03 -19.69
N LEU A 289 6.76 15.27 -20.16
CA LEU A 289 6.56 14.08 -20.99
C LEU A 289 5.84 12.99 -20.17
N ILE A 290 4.77 12.42 -20.73
CA ILE A 290 4.03 11.32 -20.13
C ILE A 290 4.45 10.01 -20.82
N SER A 291 4.70 8.97 -20.05
CA SER A 291 4.97 7.64 -20.59
C SER A 291 4.17 6.58 -19.86
N PHE A 292 3.42 5.77 -20.61
CA PHE A 292 2.78 4.56 -20.09
C PHE A 292 3.81 3.65 -19.45
N LEU A 293 3.48 3.10 -18.29
CA LEU A 293 4.33 2.19 -17.52
C LEU A 293 3.77 0.76 -17.54
N GLU A 294 2.61 0.56 -16.95
CA GLU A 294 1.95 -0.76 -16.85
C GLU A 294 0.47 -0.63 -16.51
N VAL A 295 -0.23 -1.76 -16.54
CA VAL A 295 -1.61 -1.88 -16.05
C VAL A 295 -1.63 -2.86 -14.89
N ASN A 296 -2.15 -2.43 -13.76
CA ASN A 296 -2.45 -3.32 -12.64
C ASN A 296 -3.88 -3.82 -12.77
N THR A 297 -4.04 -5.13 -12.98
CA THR A 297 -5.32 -5.78 -13.28
C THR A 297 -6.10 -6.15 -12.02
N ARG A 298 -6.10 -5.25 -11.03
CA ARG A 298 -6.68 -5.45 -9.71
C ARG A 298 -7.02 -4.13 -9.03
N LEU A 299 -7.69 -4.21 -7.90
CA LEU A 299 -7.80 -3.08 -6.98
C LEU A 299 -6.42 -2.73 -6.41
N GLN A 300 -6.09 -1.45 -6.32
CA GLN A 300 -4.84 -0.97 -5.73
C GLN A 300 -4.98 -0.77 -4.20
N VAL A 301 -3.84 -0.78 -3.50
CA VAL A 301 -3.78 -0.47 -2.07
C VAL A 301 -4.38 0.91 -1.80
N GLU A 302 -4.00 1.88 -2.61
CA GLU A 302 -4.32 3.31 -2.54
C GLU A 302 -5.70 3.70 -3.10
N HIS A 303 -6.59 2.72 -3.37
CA HIS A 303 -7.95 3.00 -3.83
C HIS A 303 -8.76 3.93 -2.90
N PRO A 304 -8.53 3.94 -1.57
CA PRO A 304 -9.30 4.79 -0.66
C PRO A 304 -9.21 6.29 -0.95
N VAL A 305 -8.08 6.82 -1.44
CA VAL A 305 -8.00 8.25 -1.77
C VAL A 305 -8.90 8.64 -2.94
N THR A 306 -9.11 7.71 -3.88
CA THR A 306 -10.08 7.89 -4.96
C THR A 306 -11.52 7.83 -4.43
N GLU A 307 -11.82 6.91 -3.52
CA GLU A 307 -13.13 6.81 -2.88
C GLU A 307 -13.49 8.09 -2.12
N GLU A 308 -12.55 8.63 -1.31
CA GLU A 308 -12.77 9.84 -0.53
C GLU A 308 -12.99 11.09 -1.41
N THR A 309 -12.39 11.14 -2.60
CA THR A 309 -12.53 12.29 -3.51
C THR A 309 -13.68 12.16 -4.49
N THR A 310 -14.23 10.96 -4.71
CA THR A 310 -15.31 10.73 -5.68
C THR A 310 -16.64 10.35 -5.03
N GLY A 311 -16.60 9.82 -3.79
CA GLY A 311 -17.77 9.32 -3.09
C GLY A 311 -18.25 7.95 -3.56
N PHE A 312 -17.50 7.24 -4.42
CA PHE A 312 -17.83 5.90 -4.90
C PHE A 312 -17.05 4.84 -4.11
N ASP A 313 -17.71 3.77 -3.70
CA ASP A 313 -17.09 2.58 -3.11
C ASP A 313 -16.64 1.64 -4.24
N LEU A 314 -15.33 1.59 -4.48
CA LEU A 314 -14.76 0.80 -5.58
C LEU A 314 -14.90 -0.71 -5.36
N VAL A 315 -14.93 -1.18 -4.13
CA VAL A 315 -15.15 -2.61 -3.82
C VAL A 315 -16.61 -3.00 -4.11
N ARG A 316 -17.56 -2.14 -3.79
CA ARG A 316 -18.96 -2.37 -4.17
C ARG A 316 -19.17 -2.35 -5.69
N GLU A 317 -18.45 -1.48 -6.40
CA GLU A 317 -18.46 -1.51 -7.86
C GLU A 317 -17.86 -2.81 -8.41
N GLN A 318 -16.83 -3.38 -7.78
CA GLN A 318 -16.30 -4.69 -8.16
C GLN A 318 -17.36 -5.80 -8.02
N PHE A 319 -18.15 -5.80 -6.94
CA PHE A 319 -19.28 -6.74 -6.79
C PHE A 319 -20.29 -6.55 -7.92
N ARG A 320 -20.68 -5.29 -8.20
CA ARG A 320 -21.64 -4.94 -9.23
C ARG A 320 -21.20 -5.40 -10.63
N ILE A 321 -19.93 -5.17 -10.97
CA ILE A 321 -19.35 -5.60 -12.25
C ILE A 321 -19.31 -7.13 -12.34
N ALA A 322 -18.93 -7.81 -11.27
CA ALA A 322 -18.85 -9.27 -11.22
C ALA A 322 -20.24 -9.92 -11.32
N GLU A 323 -21.29 -9.24 -10.86
CA GLU A 323 -22.69 -9.64 -11.07
C GLU A 323 -23.17 -9.44 -12.53
N GLY A 324 -22.34 -8.91 -13.42
CA GLY A 324 -22.71 -8.63 -14.82
C GLY A 324 -23.60 -7.40 -14.99
N ARG A 325 -23.62 -6.50 -14.04
CA ARG A 325 -24.37 -5.23 -14.10
C ARG A 325 -23.52 -4.13 -14.73
N GLU A 326 -24.18 -3.13 -15.32
CA GLU A 326 -23.51 -1.90 -15.77
C GLU A 326 -22.95 -1.11 -14.57
N LEU A 327 -21.92 -0.28 -14.81
CA LEU A 327 -21.38 0.64 -13.82
C LEU A 327 -22.48 1.51 -13.22
N SER A 328 -22.36 1.88 -11.95
CA SER A 328 -23.26 2.86 -11.32
C SER A 328 -22.94 4.30 -11.75
N VAL A 329 -21.81 4.52 -12.40
CA VAL A 329 -21.33 5.80 -12.91
C VAL A 329 -21.16 5.71 -14.42
N SER A 330 -21.69 6.68 -15.17
CA SER A 330 -21.68 6.70 -16.65
C SER A 330 -20.60 7.59 -17.27
N GLU A 331 -20.02 8.48 -16.47
CA GLU A 331 -19.00 9.46 -16.89
C GLU A 331 -17.90 9.54 -15.83
N ASP A 332 -16.74 10.06 -16.22
CA ASP A 332 -15.65 10.32 -15.29
C ASP A 332 -16.12 11.30 -14.21
N PRO A 333 -16.12 10.93 -12.94
CA PRO A 333 -16.57 11.81 -11.86
C PRO A 333 -15.59 12.98 -11.69
N THR A 334 -16.13 14.15 -11.33
CA THR A 334 -15.29 15.27 -10.92
C THR A 334 -14.86 15.06 -9.47
N PRO A 335 -13.55 15.00 -9.18
CA PRO A 335 -13.08 14.87 -7.81
C PRO A 335 -13.53 16.05 -6.94
N HIS A 336 -13.92 15.76 -5.69
CA HIS A 336 -14.26 16.75 -4.68
C HIS A 336 -13.22 16.75 -3.57
N GLY A 337 -12.55 17.89 -3.39
CA GLY A 337 -11.48 18.03 -2.39
C GLY A 337 -10.20 17.28 -2.77
N HIS A 338 -9.45 16.89 -1.77
CA HIS A 338 -8.17 16.21 -1.90
C HIS A 338 -8.00 15.19 -0.77
N ALA A 339 -7.49 14.00 -1.09
CA ALA A 339 -7.21 12.95 -0.11
C ALA A 339 -5.77 12.48 -0.20
N ILE A 340 -5.18 12.15 0.94
CA ILE A 340 -3.83 11.63 1.08
C ILE A 340 -3.90 10.35 1.90
N GLU A 341 -3.32 9.27 1.38
CA GLU A 341 -3.15 8.00 2.10
C GLU A 341 -1.70 7.87 2.59
N PHE A 342 -1.55 7.36 3.79
CA PHE A 342 -0.27 7.00 4.40
C PHE A 342 -0.29 5.51 4.71
N ARG A 343 0.62 4.74 4.12
CA ARG A 343 0.79 3.33 4.46
C ARG A 343 1.50 3.21 5.80
N ILE A 344 0.88 2.56 6.75
CA ILE A 344 1.43 2.36 8.09
C ILE A 344 2.04 0.97 8.15
N ASN A 345 3.34 0.92 7.94
CA ASN A 345 4.12 -0.33 7.93
C ASN A 345 4.85 -0.51 9.26
N GLY A 346 4.97 -1.77 9.70
CA GLY A 346 5.86 -2.20 10.79
C GLY A 346 7.31 -2.24 10.30
N GLU A 347 7.90 -1.08 10.07
CA GLU A 347 9.25 -0.88 9.55
C GLU A 347 9.94 0.25 10.32
N ASP A 348 11.22 0.06 10.63
CA ASP A 348 12.04 1.07 11.30
C ASP A 348 12.58 2.07 10.27
N ALA A 349 11.90 3.22 10.14
CA ALA A 349 12.30 4.27 9.20
C ALA A 349 13.66 4.89 9.55
N ALA A 350 14.02 4.99 10.84
CA ALA A 350 15.33 5.49 11.28
C ALA A 350 16.44 4.52 10.90
N ALA A 351 16.19 3.21 10.96
CA ALA A 351 17.12 2.15 10.56
C ALA A 351 16.98 1.78 9.06
N GLY A 352 16.61 2.72 8.19
CA GLY A 352 16.54 2.52 6.75
C GLY A 352 15.36 1.66 6.32
N PHE A 353 14.23 1.75 7.00
CA PHE A 353 12.98 1.04 6.69
C PHE A 353 13.14 -0.49 6.74
N MET A 354 13.89 -0.97 7.72
CA MET A 354 14.00 -2.41 7.94
C MET A 354 12.70 -2.95 8.53
N PRO A 355 12.19 -4.09 8.03
CA PRO A 355 11.04 -4.75 8.63
C PRO A 355 11.24 -4.99 10.13
N ALA A 356 10.24 -4.67 10.93
CA ALA A 356 10.29 -4.72 12.37
C ALA A 356 9.16 -5.58 12.93
N PRO A 357 9.38 -6.90 13.06
CA PRO A 357 8.41 -7.77 13.72
C PRO A 357 8.32 -7.46 15.21
N GLY A 358 7.13 -7.59 15.77
CA GLY A 358 6.89 -7.31 17.19
C GLY A 358 5.43 -7.51 17.58
N THR A 359 5.11 -7.25 18.84
CA THR A 359 3.74 -7.26 19.34
C THR A 359 3.26 -5.83 19.55
N ILE A 360 2.10 -5.49 19.01
CA ILE A 360 1.46 -4.19 19.26
C ILE A 360 0.97 -4.15 20.71
N VAL A 361 1.64 -3.35 21.55
CA VAL A 361 1.34 -3.22 22.98
C VAL A 361 0.25 -2.17 23.21
N SER A 362 0.26 -1.11 22.41
CA SER A 362 -0.76 -0.05 22.43
C SER A 362 -1.12 0.36 21.01
N TYR A 363 -2.41 0.56 20.77
CA TYR A 363 -2.94 0.95 19.46
C TYR A 363 -4.04 2.00 19.62
N SER A 364 -3.80 3.21 19.12
CA SER A 364 -4.77 4.30 19.18
C SER A 364 -4.88 4.98 17.83
N GLU A 365 -6.01 4.79 17.15
CA GLU A 365 -6.29 5.39 15.85
C GLU A 365 -6.63 6.88 15.99
N PRO A 366 -6.17 7.72 15.06
CA PRO A 366 -6.63 9.11 14.98
C PRO A 366 -8.08 9.16 14.51
N SER A 367 -8.75 10.26 14.83
CA SER A 367 -10.15 10.44 14.47
C SER A 367 -10.47 11.91 14.10
N GLY A 368 -11.74 12.19 13.84
CA GLY A 368 -12.23 13.52 13.54
C GLY A 368 -12.49 13.77 12.05
N PRO A 369 -12.85 15.01 11.67
CA PRO A 369 -13.28 15.33 10.32
C PRO A 369 -12.23 14.98 9.26
N GLY A 370 -12.63 14.21 8.23
CA GLY A 370 -11.78 13.82 7.10
C GLY A 370 -10.68 12.83 7.46
N VAL A 371 -10.86 12.03 8.51
CA VAL A 371 -9.93 10.94 8.89
C VAL A 371 -10.65 9.61 8.73
N ARG A 372 -10.04 8.71 7.94
CA ARG A 372 -10.45 7.32 7.74
C ARG A 372 -9.29 6.41 8.07
N MET A 373 -9.59 5.32 8.78
CA MET A 373 -8.64 4.24 9.08
C MET A 373 -9.09 2.94 8.45
N ASP A 374 -8.23 2.37 7.61
CA ASP A 374 -8.36 1.01 7.10
C ASP A 374 -7.27 0.16 7.77
N SER A 375 -7.63 -0.53 8.87
CA SER A 375 -6.69 -1.25 9.73
C SER A 375 -6.89 -2.76 9.65
N GLY A 376 -5.78 -3.50 9.60
CA GLY A 376 -5.73 -4.96 9.71
C GLY A 376 -5.28 -5.46 11.08
N VAL A 377 -4.99 -4.56 12.00
CA VAL A 377 -4.40 -4.86 13.32
C VAL A 377 -5.16 -4.19 14.46
N ARG A 378 -4.83 -4.59 15.67
CA ARG A 378 -5.34 -4.03 16.94
C ARG A 378 -4.30 -4.20 18.04
N GLU A 379 -4.54 -3.64 19.20
CA GLU A 379 -3.76 -3.94 20.41
C GLU A 379 -3.71 -5.47 20.66
N GLY A 380 -2.54 -5.99 20.96
CA GLY A 380 -2.26 -7.42 21.12
C GLY A 380 -1.94 -8.16 19.82
N SER A 381 -2.04 -7.54 18.65
CA SER A 381 -1.66 -8.17 17.38
C SER A 381 -0.17 -8.47 17.34
N VAL A 382 0.20 -9.69 16.92
CA VAL A 382 1.58 -10.12 16.73
C VAL A 382 1.95 -10.00 15.26
N ILE A 383 2.91 -9.14 14.96
CA ILE A 383 3.41 -8.90 13.61
C ILE A 383 4.66 -9.73 13.40
N GLY A 384 4.57 -10.71 12.52
CA GLY A 384 5.69 -11.58 12.16
C GLY A 384 6.32 -11.18 10.83
N GLY A 385 7.44 -11.82 10.50
CA GLY A 385 8.11 -11.63 9.21
C GLY A 385 7.61 -12.54 8.08
N GLN A 386 6.47 -13.23 8.28
CA GLN A 386 5.95 -14.22 7.31
C GLN A 386 5.15 -13.59 6.17
N PHE A 387 4.65 -12.38 6.37
CA PHE A 387 3.80 -11.63 5.45
C PHE A 387 4.38 -10.21 5.25
N ASP A 388 3.67 -9.39 4.48
CA ASP A 388 4.05 -7.98 4.33
C ASP A 388 4.01 -7.22 5.66
N SER A 389 4.67 -6.06 5.67
CA SER A 389 4.81 -5.20 6.86
C SER A 389 3.62 -4.26 7.08
N MET A 390 2.63 -4.24 6.19
CA MET A 390 1.52 -3.28 6.24
C MET A 390 0.57 -3.61 7.40
N LEU A 391 0.39 -2.67 8.31
CA LEU A 391 -0.49 -2.76 9.47
C LEU A 391 -1.85 -2.12 9.18
N ALA A 392 -1.82 -0.93 8.60
CA ALA A 392 -2.99 -0.11 8.36
C ALA A 392 -2.72 0.94 7.27
N LYS A 393 -3.78 1.64 6.85
CA LYS A 393 -3.72 2.83 6.02
C LYS A 393 -4.44 3.96 6.75
N LEU A 394 -3.78 5.10 6.87
CA LEU A 394 -4.40 6.34 7.31
C LEU A 394 -4.75 7.16 6.07
N ILE A 395 -6.01 7.44 5.86
CA ILE A 395 -6.50 8.27 4.76
C ILE A 395 -7.04 9.58 5.34
N VAL A 396 -6.58 10.69 4.79
CA VAL A 396 -6.99 12.02 5.25
C VAL A 396 -7.54 12.82 4.08
N TRP A 397 -8.77 13.29 4.21
CA TRP A 397 -9.44 14.11 3.21
C TRP A 397 -9.57 15.57 3.67
N GLY A 398 -9.46 16.52 2.76
CA GLY A 398 -9.73 17.94 2.94
C GLY A 398 -10.48 18.54 1.74
N PRO A 399 -11.14 19.71 1.89
CA PRO A 399 -11.78 20.41 0.77
C PRO A 399 -10.76 20.87 -0.29
N ASP A 400 -9.49 20.95 0.09
CA ASP A 400 -8.33 21.24 -0.74
C ASP A 400 -7.09 20.54 -0.18
N ARG A 401 -5.99 20.54 -0.96
CA ARG A 401 -4.75 19.86 -0.60
C ARG A 401 -4.11 20.43 0.68
N ALA A 402 -4.10 21.75 0.83
CA ALA A 402 -3.53 22.40 2.01
C ALA A 402 -4.25 21.95 3.29
N THR A 403 -5.58 21.91 3.28
CA THR A 403 -6.38 21.40 4.39
C THR A 403 -6.14 19.90 4.63
N ALA A 404 -5.97 19.09 3.59
CA ALA A 404 -5.66 17.67 3.73
C ALA A 404 -4.29 17.48 4.40
N VAL A 405 -3.26 18.26 4.03
CA VAL A 405 -1.93 18.22 4.66
C VAL A 405 -2.01 18.63 6.14
N GLU A 406 -2.73 19.71 6.49
CA GLU A 406 -2.88 20.11 7.89
C GLU A 406 -3.63 19.06 8.73
N ARG A 407 -4.65 18.44 8.17
CA ARG A 407 -5.33 17.31 8.83
C ARG A 407 -4.43 16.10 9.00
N ALA A 408 -3.56 15.83 8.01
CA ALA A 408 -2.58 14.76 8.09
C ALA A 408 -1.57 14.99 9.22
N ARG A 409 -1.05 16.23 9.37
CA ARG A 409 -0.19 16.62 10.50
C ARG A 409 -0.84 16.29 11.84
N ARG A 410 -2.11 16.70 12.01
CA ARG A 410 -2.87 16.40 13.22
C ARG A 410 -3.09 14.91 13.42
N ALA A 411 -3.58 14.21 12.41
CA ALA A 411 -3.90 12.79 12.51
C ALA A 411 -2.66 11.95 12.82
N LEU A 412 -1.52 12.22 12.15
CA LEU A 412 -0.26 11.53 12.41
C LEU A 412 0.30 11.82 13.81
N ALA A 413 0.06 13.02 14.36
CA ALA A 413 0.46 13.36 15.74
C ALA A 413 -0.41 12.64 16.80
N GLU A 414 -1.66 12.34 16.48
CA GLU A 414 -2.58 11.59 17.35
C GLU A 414 -2.40 10.07 17.25
N TYR A 415 -1.82 9.57 16.14
CA TYR A 415 -1.70 8.14 15.87
C TYR A 415 -0.61 7.50 16.73
N ARG A 416 -0.95 6.44 17.46
CA ARG A 416 -0.02 5.73 18.34
C ARG A 416 -0.04 4.23 18.07
N ILE A 417 1.15 3.68 17.88
CA ILE A 417 1.43 2.25 17.84
C ILE A 417 2.70 2.04 18.65
N ASP A 418 2.60 1.35 19.77
CA ASP A 418 3.73 1.02 20.64
C ASP A 418 4.00 -0.49 20.60
N GLY A 419 5.24 -0.90 20.86
CA GLY A 419 5.71 -2.30 20.91
C GLY A 419 6.50 -2.74 19.68
N LEU A 420 6.49 -1.94 18.60
CA LEU A 420 7.35 -2.13 17.43
C LEU A 420 7.56 -0.79 16.70
N PRO A 421 8.70 -0.59 16.02
CA PRO A 421 8.90 0.58 15.18
C PRO A 421 7.96 0.56 13.97
N THR A 422 7.53 1.75 13.57
CA THR A 422 6.68 1.97 12.39
C THR A 422 7.21 3.11 11.54
N VAL A 423 6.67 3.26 10.34
CA VAL A 423 6.99 4.39 9.44
C VAL A 423 6.28 5.70 9.84
N ILE A 424 5.49 5.75 10.91
CA ILE A 424 4.79 6.97 11.35
C ILE A 424 5.75 8.16 11.51
N PRO A 425 6.94 8.05 12.14
CA PRO A 425 7.89 9.17 12.23
C PRO A 425 8.31 9.73 10.88
N PHE A 426 8.47 8.87 9.86
CA PHE A 426 8.74 9.30 8.48
C PHE A 426 7.57 10.12 7.94
N HIS A 427 6.34 9.65 8.10
CA HIS A 427 5.16 10.38 7.64
C HIS A 427 5.01 11.74 8.33
N GLN A 428 5.31 11.82 9.64
CA GLN A 428 5.32 13.07 10.39
C GLN A 428 6.36 14.06 9.84
N ALA A 429 7.52 13.58 9.42
CA ALA A 429 8.54 14.43 8.79
C ALA A 429 8.07 14.90 7.40
N ILE A 430 7.53 14.02 6.56
CA ILE A 430 7.12 14.34 5.19
C ILE A 430 6.01 15.38 5.14
N VAL A 431 5.01 15.32 6.00
CA VAL A 431 3.91 16.31 6.00
C VAL A 431 4.34 17.71 6.42
N THR A 432 5.60 17.89 6.78
CA THR A 432 6.22 19.19 7.06
C THR A 432 7.34 19.56 6.10
N ASP A 433 7.72 18.63 5.21
CA ASP A 433 8.79 18.85 4.24
C ASP A 433 8.31 19.75 3.09
N PRO A 434 9.04 20.83 2.73
CA PRO A 434 8.67 21.73 1.64
C PRO A 434 8.52 21.05 0.28
N ALA A 435 9.31 19.98 0.01
CA ALA A 435 9.23 19.23 -1.24
C ALA A 435 7.86 18.56 -1.42
N PHE A 436 7.26 18.07 -0.32
CA PHE A 436 5.94 17.45 -0.32
C PHE A 436 4.82 18.46 -0.13
N THR A 437 4.94 19.39 0.82
CA THR A 437 3.86 20.37 1.09
C THR A 437 3.62 21.31 -0.08
N ALA A 438 4.69 21.70 -0.78
CA ALA A 438 4.65 22.55 -1.97
C ALA A 438 3.83 23.84 -1.75
N GLU A 439 3.98 24.49 -0.58
CA GLU A 439 3.23 25.70 -0.22
C GLU A 439 3.52 26.86 -1.17
N ASP A 440 4.68 26.86 -1.80
CA ASP A 440 5.08 27.80 -2.86
C ASP A 440 4.62 27.39 -4.27
N GLY A 441 3.88 26.27 -4.39
CA GLY A 441 3.44 25.69 -5.65
C GLY A 441 4.50 24.83 -6.36
N ASN A 442 5.65 24.61 -5.72
CA ASN A 442 6.77 23.84 -6.28
C ASN A 442 6.85 22.45 -5.66
N PHE A 443 6.13 21.48 -6.25
CA PHE A 443 6.15 20.08 -5.84
C PHE A 443 7.36 19.38 -6.48
N THR A 444 8.33 18.97 -5.66
CA THR A 444 9.61 18.43 -6.12
C THR A 444 9.80 16.94 -5.80
N VAL A 445 8.78 16.27 -5.24
CA VAL A 445 8.82 14.84 -5.00
C VAL A 445 8.74 14.06 -6.31
N TYR A 446 9.60 13.06 -6.45
CA TYR A 446 9.65 12.12 -7.56
C TYR A 446 10.01 10.71 -7.06
N THR A 447 9.96 9.71 -7.94
CA THR A 447 10.04 8.29 -7.56
C THR A 447 11.28 7.86 -6.79
N LYS A 448 12.38 8.61 -6.89
CA LYS A 448 13.64 8.35 -6.18
C LYS A 448 14.00 9.42 -5.15
N TRP A 449 13.08 10.33 -4.88
CA TRP A 449 13.37 11.48 -4.02
C TRP A 449 13.84 11.08 -2.62
N ILE A 450 13.27 10.00 -2.03
CA ILE A 450 13.70 9.51 -0.71
C ILE A 450 15.14 9.02 -0.72
N GLU A 451 15.57 8.35 -1.81
CA GLU A 451 16.93 7.81 -1.91
C GLU A 451 17.98 8.85 -2.30
N GLU A 452 17.59 9.88 -3.06
CA GLU A 452 18.52 10.83 -3.67
C GLU A 452 18.57 12.18 -2.95
N GLU A 453 17.49 12.64 -2.33
CA GLU A 453 17.40 13.99 -1.78
C GLU A 453 17.02 14.03 -0.29
N TRP A 454 16.19 13.09 0.19
CA TRP A 454 15.74 13.12 1.59
C TRP A 454 16.85 12.71 2.56
N VAL A 455 17.09 13.56 3.58
CA VAL A 455 18.06 13.28 4.64
C VAL A 455 17.34 12.65 5.83
N ASN A 456 17.73 11.44 6.21
CA ASN A 456 17.13 10.75 7.34
C ASN A 456 17.73 11.27 8.67
N GLU A 457 16.98 12.14 9.33
CA GLU A 457 17.29 12.68 10.67
C GLU A 457 16.32 12.15 11.74
N LEU A 458 15.62 11.05 11.44
CA LEU A 458 14.65 10.48 12.37
C LEU A 458 15.34 9.94 13.63
N PRO A 459 14.73 10.10 14.81
CA PRO A 459 15.26 9.51 16.04
C PRO A 459 15.16 7.98 15.97
N GLU A 460 16.17 7.31 16.55
CA GLU A 460 16.13 5.86 16.72
C GLU A 460 14.89 5.45 17.53
N TYR A 461 14.30 4.32 17.15
CA TYR A 461 13.17 3.77 17.89
C TYR A 461 13.64 3.36 19.30
N THR A 462 12.91 3.80 20.29
CA THR A 462 13.10 3.39 21.69
C THR A 462 11.82 2.75 22.16
N ASP A 463 11.88 1.48 22.54
CA ASP A 463 10.71 0.81 23.12
C ASP A 463 10.41 1.43 24.49
N THR A 464 9.19 1.89 24.66
CA THR A 464 8.74 2.45 25.94
C THR A 464 8.71 1.41 27.06
N ALA A 465 8.73 0.10 26.72
CA ALA A 465 8.85 -0.98 27.67
C ALA A 465 10.29 -1.18 28.20
N ASP A 466 11.30 -0.68 27.49
CA ASP A 466 12.72 -0.81 27.85
C ASP A 466 13.26 0.39 28.66
N VAL A 467 12.43 1.38 29.00
CA VAL A 467 12.86 2.46 29.89
C VAL A 467 13.01 1.88 31.31
N PRO A 468 14.23 1.74 31.84
CA PRO A 468 14.44 1.21 33.18
C PRO A 468 13.69 2.08 34.20
N GLU A 469 12.96 1.44 35.14
CA GLU A 469 12.28 2.12 36.24
C GLU A 469 13.23 3.00 37.12
N ASP A 470 14.54 2.99 36.85
CA ASP A 470 15.56 3.69 37.62
C ASP A 470 15.90 5.12 37.15
N ASP A 471 15.45 5.55 35.95
CA ASP A 471 15.64 6.94 35.49
C ASP A 471 14.46 7.89 35.81
N GLU A 472 13.67 7.55 36.85
CA GLU A 472 12.60 8.42 37.38
C GLU A 472 13.09 9.81 37.88
N GLN A 473 14.39 10.12 37.79
CA GLN A 473 14.90 11.37 38.34
C GLN A 473 14.86 12.57 37.37
N ASP A 474 14.70 12.36 36.06
CA ASP A 474 14.70 13.45 35.08
C ASP A 474 13.51 13.46 34.08
N ALA A 475 12.61 12.47 34.13
CA ALA A 475 11.42 12.49 33.30
C ALA A 475 10.44 13.58 33.77
N SER A 476 10.24 14.60 32.93
CA SER A 476 9.20 15.59 33.20
C SER A 476 7.81 14.95 33.11
N GLN A 477 7.05 15.00 34.21
CA GLN A 477 5.67 14.53 34.21
C GLN A 477 4.75 15.67 33.74
N LYS A 478 3.88 15.37 32.78
CA LYS A 478 2.90 16.32 32.27
C LYS A 478 1.62 16.21 33.10
N PHE A 479 1.18 17.36 33.62
CA PHE A 479 -0.06 17.51 34.35
C PHE A 479 -0.97 18.51 33.65
N VAL A 480 -2.24 18.21 33.59
CA VAL A 480 -3.25 19.17 33.16
C VAL A 480 -3.76 19.86 34.41
N VAL A 481 -3.46 21.16 34.56
CA VAL A 481 -3.97 21.99 35.65
C VAL A 481 -4.99 22.99 35.14
N GLU A 482 -6.02 23.25 35.92
CA GLU A 482 -7.02 24.27 35.61
C GLU A 482 -6.70 25.54 36.38
N VAL A 483 -6.43 26.65 35.67
CA VAL A 483 -6.17 27.94 36.25
C VAL A 483 -7.17 28.94 35.68
N GLY A 484 -8.05 29.50 36.53
CA GLY A 484 -9.05 30.45 36.10
C GLY A 484 -10.03 29.93 35.03
N GLY A 485 -10.40 28.66 35.09
CA GLY A 485 -11.28 27.99 34.10
C GLY A 485 -10.60 27.62 32.78
N ARG A 486 -9.27 27.77 32.68
CA ARG A 486 -8.47 27.31 31.53
C ARG A 486 -7.64 26.09 31.91
N ARG A 487 -7.71 25.06 31.12
CA ARG A 487 -6.82 23.90 31.21
C ARG A 487 -5.49 24.20 30.54
N ILE A 488 -4.40 24.06 31.33
CA ILE A 488 -3.02 24.30 30.89
C ILE A 488 -2.24 23.00 31.14
N GLU A 489 -1.53 22.50 30.13
CA GLU A 489 -0.57 21.40 30.30
C GLU A 489 0.72 21.98 30.90
N VAL A 490 1.15 21.43 32.04
CA VAL A 490 2.36 21.84 32.74
C VAL A 490 3.28 20.61 32.84
N ALA A 491 4.48 20.70 32.26
CA ALA A 491 5.52 19.71 32.44
C ALA A 491 6.33 20.05 33.69
N LEU A 492 6.35 19.18 34.69
CA LEU A 492 7.16 19.33 35.90
C LEU A 492 8.31 18.31 35.87
N PRO A 493 9.55 18.72 36.17
CA PRO A 493 10.64 17.78 36.40
C PRO A 493 10.27 16.78 37.50
N GLY A 494 10.59 15.48 37.33
CA GLY A 494 10.16 14.42 38.24
C GLY A 494 10.58 14.56 39.70
N ASN A 495 11.56 15.43 39.97
CA ASN A 495 12.03 15.74 41.33
C ASN A 495 11.19 16.79 42.06
N LEU A 496 10.18 17.39 41.42
CA LEU A 496 9.32 18.47 42.00
C LEU A 496 7.98 17.95 42.55
N LEU A 497 7.83 16.67 42.84
CA LEU A 497 6.66 16.14 43.53
C LEU A 497 6.68 16.66 44.98
N LEU A 498 5.90 17.69 45.18
CA LEU A 498 5.61 18.26 46.50
C LEU A 498 5.20 17.15 47.47
N GLY A 499 5.89 17.15 48.62
CA GLY A 499 5.83 16.15 49.63
C GLY A 499 4.45 15.72 50.07
N GLY A 500 4.32 14.45 50.32
CA GLY A 500 3.21 13.91 51.08
C GLY A 500 2.79 12.50 50.66
N SER A 501 3.65 11.52 50.70
CA SER A 501 3.20 10.17 51.07
C SER A 501 4.27 9.44 51.88
N ASN A 502 3.93 9.15 53.13
CA ASN A 502 4.70 8.32 54.02
C ASN A 502 5.03 6.97 53.39
N LYS A 503 6.25 6.79 52.90
CA LYS A 503 6.77 5.48 52.54
C LYS A 503 6.88 4.65 53.85
N ARG A 504 5.93 3.76 54.10
CA ARG A 504 6.10 2.68 55.06
C ARG A 504 7.28 1.82 54.59
N LYS A 505 8.41 1.90 55.33
CA LYS A 505 9.57 1.02 55.16
C LYS A 505 9.12 -0.44 55.32
N LYS A 506 9.11 -1.23 54.25
CA LYS A 506 9.01 -2.68 54.32
C LYS A 506 10.29 -3.21 54.97
N SER A 507 10.17 -3.76 56.22
CA SER A 507 11.25 -4.41 56.92
C SER A 507 11.70 -5.66 56.17
N LYS A 508 13.00 -5.76 55.89
CA LYS A 508 13.65 -6.99 55.37
C LYS A 508 13.50 -8.11 56.39
N LYS A 509 12.67 -9.12 56.12
CA LYS A 509 12.65 -10.38 56.87
C LYS A 509 13.93 -11.18 56.58
N ARG A 510 14.75 -11.38 57.62
CA ARG A 510 15.89 -12.30 57.62
C ARG A 510 15.40 -13.73 57.32
N ARG A 511 15.99 -14.37 56.34
CA ARG A 511 15.85 -15.80 56.09
C ARG A 511 16.55 -16.59 57.24
N GLY A 512 15.75 -17.28 58.06
CA GLY A 512 16.23 -18.35 58.95
C GLY A 512 16.15 -19.69 58.20
N LYS A 513 17.25 -20.46 58.26
CA LYS A 513 17.32 -21.87 57.84
C LYS A 513 16.56 -22.74 58.82
N GLY A 514 15.79 -23.74 58.33
CA GLY A 514 15.24 -24.78 59.17
C GLY A 514 14.36 -25.78 58.44
N ALA A 515 14.95 -26.92 58.15
CA ALA A 515 14.47 -28.32 58.21
C ALA A 515 13.14 -28.73 57.50
N ALA A 516 13.30 -29.80 56.75
CA ALA A 516 12.31 -30.62 56.08
C ALA A 516 11.35 -31.34 57.02
N ALA A 517 10.10 -31.54 56.55
CA ALA A 517 9.28 -32.70 56.87
C ALA A 517 8.28 -32.98 55.75
N ASN A 518 8.36 -34.18 55.20
CA ASN A 518 7.35 -34.80 54.31
C ASN A 518 6.06 -35.04 55.09
N VAL A 519 4.92 -34.80 54.49
CA VAL A 519 3.72 -35.67 54.62
C VAL A 519 2.86 -35.54 53.37
N SER A 520 2.48 -36.69 52.84
CA SER A 520 1.53 -37.01 51.79
C SER A 520 0.08 -36.74 52.19
N GLY A 521 -0.80 -36.50 51.23
CA GLY A 521 -2.22 -36.71 51.39
C GLY A 521 -3.09 -35.67 50.68
N ASP A 522 -3.92 -36.17 49.82
CA ASP A 522 -4.97 -35.47 49.06
C ASP A 522 -5.85 -34.59 49.95
N ALA A 523 -6.02 -33.36 49.56
CA ALA A 523 -7.23 -32.58 49.86
C ALA A 523 -7.38 -31.38 48.91
N VAL A 524 -8.41 -31.43 48.12
CA VAL A 524 -8.93 -30.30 47.35
C VAL A 524 -9.72 -29.40 48.30
N THR A 525 -9.31 -28.12 48.42
CA THR A 525 -10.13 -27.10 49.08
C THR A 525 -10.42 -25.98 48.07
N ALA A 526 -11.70 -25.80 47.80
CA ALA A 526 -12.21 -24.67 47.03
C ALA A 526 -12.17 -23.38 47.87
N PRO A 527 -11.86 -22.19 47.29
CA PRO A 527 -12.04 -20.92 47.97
C PRO A 527 -13.46 -20.45 47.83
N MET A 528 -14.09 -20.16 48.95
CA MET A 528 -15.39 -19.49 49.02
C MET A 528 -15.24 -17.99 49.29
N GLN A 529 -16.05 -17.23 48.55
CA GLN A 529 -16.78 -15.99 48.83
C GLN A 529 -16.01 -14.77 49.36
N GLY A 530 -16.14 -13.57 48.75
CA GLY A 530 -17.34 -12.80 48.46
C GLY A 530 -17.70 -11.81 49.57
N SER A 531 -17.48 -10.57 49.30
CA SER A 531 -18.40 -9.45 49.59
C SER A 531 -17.88 -8.19 48.91
#